data_f63d13580a3c39cc0ff0378ec5ea06d3
#
_entry.id   f63d13580a3c39cc0ff0378ec5ea06d3
#
_cell.length_a   1.000
_cell.length_b   1.000
_cell.length_c   1.000
_cell.angle_alpha   90.00
_cell.angle_beta   90.00
_cell.angle_gamma   90.00
#
_symmetry.space_group_name_H-M   'P 1'
#
loop_
_entity.id
_entity.type
_entity.pdbx_description
1 polymer ?
#
loop_
_entity_poly.entity_id
_entity_poly.type
_entity_poly.pdbx_seq_one_letter_code
_entity_poly.pdbx_strand_id
1 'polypeptide(L)'
;NRGGAGGRIGYETAATSLPDGHTLLIISAAYAFTPALHKLSFDPVKSFVPVVMIGTGANALAIFPGLGANSVKELVALAKAKPGQLNYASAGFGTFQHLGSELFRIMAGINIVNVPFKGGGPATLAVVAGQAQISIGSLIQSLPHVRTGRLKLLGTGGLKRVAIVPDVPTISEAGVPGYEAFNWWGVVAPTGTPAAVTNRLYSEITAIVASQEVQKWFATEGAEAVNKTPEEFRKLIASEIVKWGKVVKEAGIKAEF
;
A
#
# COMPACT_ATOMS: atom_id res chain seq x y z
N ASN A 1 19.98 10.58 -2.93
CA ASN A 1 18.71 9.96 -3.32
C ASN A 1 18.49 10.12 -4.83
N ARG A 2 18.17 9.00 -5.49
CA ARG A 2 17.83 8.99 -6.93
C ARG A 2 16.34 8.65 -7.04
N GLY A 3 15.51 9.69 -7.26
CA GLY A 3 14.06 9.51 -7.43
C GLY A 3 13.67 9.26 -8.89
N GLY A 4 12.44 8.78 -9.11
CA GLY A 4 11.85 8.62 -10.44
C GLY A 4 11.34 7.20 -10.72
N ALA A 5 10.51 7.07 -11.76
CA ALA A 5 9.94 5.80 -12.26
C ALA A 5 9.38 4.86 -11.16
N GLY A 6 8.62 5.40 -10.20
CA GLY A 6 8.04 4.60 -9.11
C GLY A 6 9.06 3.96 -8.16
N GLY A 7 10.30 4.48 -8.12
CA GLY A 7 11.40 3.92 -7.31
C GLY A 7 12.35 3.00 -8.10
N ARG A 8 11.98 2.59 -9.33
CA ARG A 8 12.76 1.63 -10.12
C ARG A 8 14.24 2.00 -10.26
N ILE A 9 14.54 3.29 -10.53
CA ILE A 9 15.93 3.79 -10.65
C ILE A 9 16.72 3.52 -9.35
N GLY A 10 16.11 3.75 -8.20
CA GLY A 10 16.71 3.45 -6.90
C GLY A 10 16.92 1.95 -6.69
N TYR A 11 15.96 1.13 -7.08
CA TYR A 11 16.05 -0.34 -6.97
C TYR A 11 17.18 -0.89 -7.84
N GLU A 12 17.26 -0.49 -9.11
CA GLU A 12 18.33 -0.91 -10.05
C GLU A 12 19.71 -0.45 -9.57
N THR A 13 19.80 0.80 -9.10
CA THR A 13 21.06 1.32 -8.54
C THR A 13 21.52 0.51 -7.33
N ALA A 14 20.61 0.22 -6.39
CA ALA A 14 20.95 -0.53 -5.20
C ALA A 14 21.29 -2.00 -5.52
N ALA A 15 20.57 -2.63 -6.47
CA ALA A 15 20.83 -4.03 -6.86
C ALA A 15 22.22 -4.25 -7.47
N THR A 16 22.80 -3.19 -8.05
CA THR A 16 24.14 -3.24 -8.67
C THR A 16 25.24 -2.65 -7.78
N SER A 17 24.90 -2.19 -6.57
CA SER A 17 25.88 -1.63 -5.63
C SER A 17 26.70 -2.72 -4.95
N LEU A 18 27.90 -2.34 -4.46
CA LEU A 18 28.75 -3.24 -3.71
C LEU A 18 28.06 -3.71 -2.43
N PRO A 19 28.14 -5.02 -2.11
CA PRO A 19 27.49 -5.57 -0.92
C PRO A 19 28.38 -5.43 0.33
N ASP A 20 28.90 -4.22 0.58
CA ASP A 20 29.81 -3.90 1.68
C ASP A 20 29.09 -3.34 2.94
N GLY A 21 27.76 -3.15 2.85
CA GLY A 21 26.95 -2.61 3.94
C GLY A 21 26.85 -1.07 3.94
N HIS A 22 27.49 -0.37 3.01
CA HIS A 22 27.37 1.09 2.89
C HIS A 22 26.19 1.53 2.01
N THR A 23 25.60 0.59 1.25
CA THR A 23 24.40 0.85 0.46
C THR A 23 23.20 0.13 1.10
N LEU A 24 22.20 0.91 1.50
CA LEU A 24 20.91 0.43 1.98
C LEU A 24 19.80 1.00 1.12
N LEU A 25 18.73 0.22 0.96
CA LEU A 25 17.56 0.64 0.23
C LEU A 25 16.32 0.54 1.13
N ILE A 26 15.56 1.64 1.24
CA ILE A 26 14.24 1.62 1.83
C ILE A 26 13.26 1.29 0.72
N ILE A 27 12.49 0.22 0.91
CA ILE A 27 11.40 -0.20 0.01
C ILE A 27 10.05 -0.05 0.71
N SER A 28 9.01 0.09 -0.11
CA SER A 28 7.61 0.11 0.35
C SER A 28 6.81 -0.97 -0.39
N ALA A 29 5.52 -1.10 -0.08
CA ALA A 29 4.62 -1.99 -0.79
C ALA A 29 4.67 -1.82 -2.33
N ALA A 30 4.98 -0.61 -2.83
CA ALA A 30 5.17 -0.35 -4.26
C ALA A 30 6.28 -1.20 -4.90
N TYR A 31 7.28 -1.63 -4.13
CA TYR A 31 8.30 -2.55 -4.61
C TYR A 31 7.70 -3.86 -5.11
N ALA A 32 6.71 -4.39 -4.42
CA ALA A 32 6.06 -5.65 -4.77
C ALA A 32 5.20 -5.58 -6.04
N PHE A 33 4.80 -4.37 -6.47
CA PHE A 33 4.02 -4.18 -7.70
C PHE A 33 4.92 -4.11 -8.93
N THR A 34 6.14 -3.63 -8.73
CA THR A 34 7.09 -3.29 -9.81
C THR A 34 7.34 -4.46 -10.78
N PRO A 35 7.54 -5.71 -10.32
CA PRO A 35 7.77 -6.85 -11.22
C PRO A 35 6.59 -7.18 -12.15
N ALA A 36 5.37 -6.84 -11.72
CA ALA A 36 4.18 -7.09 -12.53
C ALA A 36 3.90 -5.98 -13.56
N LEU A 37 4.46 -4.78 -13.34
CA LEU A 37 4.21 -3.59 -14.15
C LEU A 37 5.37 -3.24 -15.08
N HIS A 38 6.59 -3.67 -14.76
CA HIS A 38 7.79 -3.27 -15.48
C HIS A 38 8.77 -4.45 -15.65
N LYS A 39 9.47 -4.47 -16.78
CA LYS A 39 10.63 -5.32 -16.94
C LYS A 39 11.78 -4.80 -16.07
N LEU A 40 12.30 -5.67 -15.19
CA LEU A 40 13.40 -5.34 -14.29
C LEU A 40 14.72 -5.89 -14.81
N SER A 41 15.82 -5.18 -14.56
CA SER A 41 17.20 -5.62 -14.82
C SER A 41 17.77 -6.50 -13.70
N PHE A 42 17.00 -6.75 -12.64
CA PHE A 42 17.38 -7.50 -11.44
C PHE A 42 16.25 -8.44 -10.98
N ASP A 43 16.59 -9.45 -10.17
CA ASP A 43 15.59 -10.34 -9.55
C ASP A 43 15.05 -9.68 -8.26
N PRO A 44 13.75 -9.36 -8.19
CA PRO A 44 13.18 -8.63 -7.05
C PRO A 44 13.17 -9.42 -5.74
N VAL A 45 13.39 -10.74 -5.79
CA VAL A 45 13.44 -11.59 -4.58
C VAL A 45 14.88 -11.88 -4.18
N LYS A 46 15.78 -12.09 -5.17
CA LYS A 46 17.14 -12.59 -4.93
C LYS A 46 18.19 -11.48 -4.86
N SER A 47 17.96 -10.32 -5.48
CA SER A 47 18.97 -9.25 -5.54
C SER A 47 19.16 -8.50 -4.22
N PHE A 48 18.30 -8.74 -3.24
CA PHE A 48 18.39 -8.09 -1.95
C PHE A 48 18.28 -9.06 -0.76
N VAL A 49 18.99 -8.72 0.30
CA VAL A 49 18.83 -9.33 1.63
C VAL A 49 17.93 -8.42 2.45
N PRO A 50 16.74 -8.88 2.89
CA PRO A 50 15.93 -8.14 3.84
C PRO A 50 16.67 -7.94 5.16
N VAL A 51 16.67 -6.71 5.67
CA VAL A 51 17.24 -6.37 6.98
C VAL A 51 16.13 -6.32 8.02
N VAL A 52 15.14 -5.46 7.82
CA VAL A 52 14.02 -5.29 8.77
C VAL A 52 12.85 -4.61 8.10
N MET A 53 11.62 -5.00 8.45
CA MET A 53 10.44 -4.19 8.21
C MET A 53 10.29 -3.18 9.36
N ILE A 54 10.07 -1.91 9.04
CA ILE A 54 10.09 -0.81 10.02
C ILE A 54 8.70 -0.23 10.33
N GLY A 55 7.70 -0.54 9.53
CA GLY A 55 6.36 -0.02 9.80
C GLY A 55 5.33 -0.38 8.75
N THR A 56 4.06 -0.12 9.11
CA THR A 56 2.88 -0.25 8.27
C THR A 56 2.10 1.04 8.23
N GLY A 57 1.46 1.32 7.09
CA GLY A 57 0.54 2.43 6.93
C GLY A 57 -0.87 1.94 6.59
N ALA A 58 -1.85 2.42 7.32
CA ALA A 58 -3.23 2.05 7.08
C ALA A 58 -3.77 2.70 5.80
N ASN A 59 -4.52 1.91 5.03
CA ASN A 59 -5.34 2.39 3.94
C ASN A 59 -6.81 2.36 4.31
N ALA A 60 -7.59 3.18 3.65
CA ALA A 60 -8.99 3.39 3.94
C ALA A 60 -9.83 3.35 2.67
N LEU A 61 -10.95 2.65 2.74
CA LEU A 61 -12.04 2.78 1.78
C LEU A 61 -12.89 3.96 2.23
N ALA A 62 -12.73 5.08 1.55
CA ALA A 62 -13.50 6.29 1.76
C ALA A 62 -14.39 6.59 0.55
N ILE A 63 -15.57 7.14 0.80
CA ILE A 63 -16.52 7.49 -0.26
C ILE A 63 -17.01 8.93 -0.13
N PHE A 64 -17.49 9.47 -1.25
CA PHE A 64 -18.28 10.70 -1.26
C PHE A 64 -19.60 10.50 -0.52
N PRO A 65 -19.95 11.32 0.47
CA PRO A 65 -21.15 11.12 1.30
C PRO A 65 -22.45 11.10 0.49
N GLY A 66 -22.54 11.90 -0.58
CA GLY A 66 -23.71 11.96 -1.48
C GLY A 66 -23.96 10.67 -2.27
N LEU A 67 -23.07 9.68 -2.21
CA LEU A 67 -23.30 8.36 -2.79
C LEU A 67 -24.40 7.56 -2.07
N GLY A 68 -24.65 7.86 -0.79
CA GLY A 68 -25.74 7.26 -0.01
C GLY A 68 -25.44 5.90 0.62
N ALA A 69 -24.27 5.31 0.40
CA ALA A 69 -23.87 4.07 1.07
C ALA A 69 -23.35 4.34 2.51
N ASN A 70 -23.69 3.45 3.45
CA ASN A 70 -23.27 3.57 4.85
C ASN A 70 -22.36 2.43 5.31
N SER A 71 -22.17 1.42 4.47
CA SER A 71 -21.34 0.25 4.75
C SER A 71 -20.67 -0.28 3.47
N VAL A 72 -19.65 -1.12 3.63
CA VAL A 72 -19.03 -1.82 2.50
C VAL A 72 -20.05 -2.68 1.76
N LYS A 73 -20.94 -3.35 2.49
CA LYS A 73 -22.02 -4.17 1.88
C LYS A 73 -22.97 -3.34 1.01
N GLU A 74 -23.37 -2.16 1.49
CA GLU A 74 -24.24 -1.26 0.72
C GLU A 74 -23.52 -0.70 -0.51
N LEU A 75 -22.23 -0.34 -0.38
CA LEU A 75 -21.42 0.08 -1.52
C LEU A 75 -21.31 -1.03 -2.59
N VAL A 76 -21.05 -2.27 -2.16
CA VAL A 76 -20.97 -3.42 -3.07
C VAL A 76 -22.32 -3.66 -3.75
N ALA A 77 -23.42 -3.61 -3.01
CA ALA A 77 -24.76 -3.76 -3.57
C ALA A 77 -25.07 -2.66 -4.60
N LEU A 78 -24.75 -1.40 -4.29
CA LEU A 78 -24.94 -0.28 -5.20
C LEU A 78 -24.08 -0.42 -6.48
N ALA A 79 -22.83 -0.83 -6.35
CA ALA A 79 -21.95 -1.06 -7.49
C ALA A 79 -22.42 -2.21 -8.39
N LYS A 80 -23.00 -3.26 -7.80
CA LYS A 80 -23.63 -4.36 -8.56
C LYS A 80 -24.90 -3.92 -9.27
N ALA A 81 -25.70 -3.04 -8.67
CA ALA A 81 -26.90 -2.48 -9.29
C ALA A 81 -26.59 -1.48 -10.41
N LYS A 82 -25.41 -0.87 -10.40
CA LYS A 82 -24.97 0.17 -11.35
C LYS A 82 -23.58 -0.16 -11.94
N PRO A 83 -23.43 -1.27 -12.67
CA PRO A 83 -22.13 -1.70 -13.18
C PRO A 83 -21.52 -0.66 -14.12
N GLY A 84 -20.24 -0.30 -13.88
CA GLY A 84 -19.50 0.66 -14.68
C GLY A 84 -19.88 2.14 -14.47
N GLN A 85 -20.82 2.45 -13.57
CA GLN A 85 -21.25 3.84 -13.33
C GLN A 85 -20.56 4.50 -12.12
N LEU A 86 -19.97 3.72 -11.23
CA LEU A 86 -19.22 4.26 -10.10
C LEU A 86 -17.74 4.39 -10.44
N ASN A 87 -17.17 5.55 -10.12
CA ASN A 87 -15.76 5.84 -10.34
C ASN A 87 -14.98 5.77 -9.04
N TYR A 88 -13.79 5.20 -9.11
CA TYR A 88 -12.81 5.35 -8.03
C TYR A 88 -11.62 6.21 -8.46
N ALA A 89 -11.17 7.08 -7.55
CA ALA A 89 -10.00 7.92 -7.77
C ALA A 89 -8.73 7.17 -7.39
N SER A 90 -7.72 7.21 -8.25
CA SER A 90 -6.38 6.69 -7.96
C SER A 90 -5.29 7.74 -8.13
N ALA A 91 -4.12 7.51 -7.54
CA ALA A 91 -2.95 8.38 -7.68
C ALA A 91 -2.22 8.21 -9.03
N GLY A 92 -2.82 7.48 -9.96
CA GLY A 92 -2.26 7.09 -11.26
C GLY A 92 -2.16 5.57 -11.39
N PHE A 93 -1.92 5.11 -12.61
CA PHE A 93 -1.76 3.68 -12.91
C PHE A 93 -0.58 3.06 -12.14
N GLY A 94 -0.73 1.81 -11.69
CA GLY A 94 0.31 1.07 -10.96
C GLY A 94 0.57 1.55 -9.54
N THR A 95 -0.15 2.57 -9.05
CA THR A 95 -0.02 3.01 -7.66
C THR A 95 -0.78 2.09 -6.70
N PHE A 96 -0.48 2.18 -5.41
CA PHE A 96 -1.21 1.44 -4.38
C PHE A 96 -2.72 1.72 -4.42
N GLN A 97 -3.13 2.98 -4.61
CA GLN A 97 -4.55 3.33 -4.71
C GLN A 97 -5.22 2.67 -5.92
N HIS A 98 -4.52 2.54 -7.04
CA HIS A 98 -5.02 1.81 -8.21
C HIS A 98 -5.16 0.32 -7.89
N LEU A 99 -4.07 -0.34 -7.52
CA LEU A 99 -4.06 -1.79 -7.31
C LEU A 99 -4.90 -2.25 -6.13
N GLY A 100 -4.96 -1.48 -5.04
CA GLY A 100 -5.83 -1.76 -3.91
C GLY A 100 -7.32 -1.66 -4.27
N SER A 101 -7.69 -0.70 -5.14
CA SER A 101 -9.06 -0.59 -5.66
C SER A 101 -9.38 -1.70 -6.64
N GLU A 102 -8.44 -2.12 -7.47
CA GLU A 102 -8.61 -3.28 -8.36
C GLU A 102 -8.77 -4.59 -7.59
N LEU A 103 -7.98 -4.79 -6.54
CA LEU A 103 -8.16 -5.93 -5.63
C LEU A 103 -9.57 -5.93 -5.02
N PHE A 104 -10.05 -4.78 -4.54
CA PHE A 104 -11.40 -4.63 -4.02
C PHE A 104 -12.46 -4.94 -5.10
N ARG A 105 -12.30 -4.40 -6.30
CA ARG A 105 -13.20 -4.63 -7.44
C ARG A 105 -13.32 -6.11 -7.77
N ILE A 106 -12.19 -6.81 -7.86
CA ILE A 106 -12.11 -8.24 -8.17
C ILE A 106 -12.76 -9.06 -7.05
N MET A 107 -12.33 -8.85 -5.79
CA MET A 107 -12.83 -9.66 -4.67
C MET A 107 -14.30 -9.42 -4.35
N ALA A 108 -14.80 -8.21 -4.53
CA ALA A 108 -16.22 -7.88 -4.34
C ALA A 108 -17.10 -8.27 -5.53
N GLY A 109 -16.52 -8.65 -6.68
CA GLY A 109 -17.23 -8.99 -7.91
C GLY A 109 -18.06 -7.82 -8.44
N ILE A 110 -17.49 -6.61 -8.46
CA ILE A 110 -18.15 -5.37 -8.89
C ILE A 110 -17.44 -4.76 -10.10
N ASN A 111 -18.15 -3.89 -10.81
CA ASN A 111 -17.59 -3.13 -11.94
C ASN A 111 -17.59 -1.63 -11.58
N ILE A 112 -16.41 -1.13 -11.20
CA ILE A 112 -16.14 0.29 -10.92
C ILE A 112 -14.98 0.76 -11.80
N VAL A 113 -14.95 2.04 -12.16
CA VAL A 113 -14.04 2.59 -13.19
C VAL A 113 -12.94 3.44 -12.55
N ASN A 114 -11.70 3.22 -12.98
CA ASN A 114 -10.55 4.02 -12.52
C ASN A 114 -10.53 5.41 -13.14
N VAL A 115 -10.42 6.44 -12.30
CA VAL A 115 -10.12 7.81 -12.72
C VAL A 115 -8.75 8.20 -12.13
N PRO A 116 -7.69 8.23 -12.95
CA PRO A 116 -6.34 8.51 -12.47
C PRO A 116 -6.10 10.02 -12.28
N PHE A 117 -5.46 10.36 -11.15
CA PHE A 117 -5.00 11.71 -10.82
C PHE A 117 -3.48 11.75 -10.65
N LYS A 118 -2.90 12.95 -10.57
CA LYS A 118 -1.45 13.14 -10.37
C LYS A 118 -1.09 13.09 -8.87
N GLY A 119 -1.29 11.92 -8.24
CA GLY A 119 -0.95 11.66 -6.85
C GLY A 119 -2.15 11.47 -5.90
N GLY A 120 -1.88 11.00 -4.67
CA GLY A 120 -2.91 10.62 -3.70
C GLY A 120 -3.73 11.79 -3.16
N GLY A 121 -3.09 12.95 -2.92
CA GLY A 121 -3.79 14.16 -2.48
C GLY A 121 -4.85 14.62 -3.48
N PRO A 122 -4.49 14.88 -4.75
CA PRO A 122 -5.46 15.20 -5.80
C PRO A 122 -6.57 14.14 -5.96
N ALA A 123 -6.25 12.84 -5.86
CA ALA A 123 -7.24 11.77 -5.91
C ALA A 123 -8.24 11.85 -4.74
N THR A 124 -7.75 12.09 -3.52
CA THR A 124 -8.60 12.27 -2.34
C THR A 124 -9.51 13.49 -2.50
N LEU A 125 -8.98 14.63 -2.97
CA LEU A 125 -9.75 15.84 -3.20
C LEU A 125 -10.81 15.68 -4.29
N ALA A 126 -10.55 14.87 -5.31
CA ALA A 126 -11.55 14.55 -6.34
C ALA A 126 -12.77 13.81 -5.75
N VAL A 127 -12.56 12.91 -4.76
CA VAL A 127 -13.67 12.26 -4.05
C VAL A 127 -14.38 13.23 -3.12
N VAL A 128 -13.65 14.11 -2.44
CA VAL A 128 -14.24 15.20 -1.63
C VAL A 128 -15.15 16.10 -2.46
N ALA A 129 -14.77 16.37 -3.71
CA ALA A 129 -15.54 17.19 -4.65
C ALA A 129 -16.65 16.42 -5.39
N GLY A 130 -16.79 15.10 -5.18
CA GLY A 130 -17.78 14.27 -5.86
C GLY A 130 -17.45 13.93 -7.34
N GLN A 131 -16.25 14.28 -7.81
CA GLN A 131 -15.79 13.94 -9.17
C GLN A 131 -15.55 12.43 -9.35
N ALA A 132 -15.19 11.75 -8.27
CA ALA A 132 -15.21 10.31 -8.16
C ALA A 132 -15.94 9.93 -6.88
N GLN A 133 -16.48 8.72 -6.80
CA GLN A 133 -17.32 8.30 -5.67
C GLN A 133 -16.54 7.56 -4.59
N ILE A 134 -15.43 6.92 -4.96
CA ILE A 134 -14.70 5.94 -4.13
C ILE A 134 -13.21 6.27 -4.14
N SER A 135 -12.53 6.06 -3.01
CA SER A 135 -11.07 6.01 -2.93
C SER A 135 -10.64 4.92 -1.96
N ILE A 136 -9.65 4.11 -2.35
CA ILE A 136 -8.92 3.23 -1.43
C ILE A 136 -7.48 3.75 -1.37
N GLY A 137 -7.19 4.52 -0.34
CA GLY A 137 -5.93 5.25 -0.23
C GLY A 137 -5.47 5.43 1.20
N SER A 138 -4.48 6.28 1.42
CA SER A 138 -3.93 6.56 2.75
C SER A 138 -5.02 7.04 3.71
N LEU A 139 -5.15 6.35 4.85
CA LEU A 139 -6.08 6.73 5.92
C LEU A 139 -5.81 8.16 6.39
N ILE A 140 -4.54 8.53 6.58
CA ILE A 140 -4.12 9.84 7.05
C ILE A 140 -4.56 10.97 6.11
N GLN A 141 -4.45 10.76 4.80
CA GLN A 141 -4.92 11.74 3.83
C GLN A 141 -6.44 11.90 3.86
N SER A 142 -7.18 10.85 4.20
CA SER A 142 -8.63 10.86 4.26
C SER A 142 -9.19 11.41 5.58
N LEU A 143 -8.49 11.20 6.71
CA LEU A 143 -8.99 11.52 8.07
C LEU A 143 -9.45 12.97 8.26
N PRO A 144 -8.75 14.03 7.81
CA PRO A 144 -9.21 15.40 7.96
C PRO A 144 -10.58 15.64 7.28
N HIS A 145 -10.78 14.98 6.15
CA HIS A 145 -12.03 15.08 5.39
C HIS A 145 -13.15 14.24 5.99
N VAL A 146 -12.82 13.09 6.58
CA VAL A 146 -13.78 12.28 7.35
C VAL A 146 -14.26 13.02 8.60
N ARG A 147 -13.36 13.63 9.37
CA ARG A 147 -13.68 14.40 10.57
C ARG A 147 -14.59 15.60 10.29
N THR A 148 -14.49 16.17 9.10
CA THR A 148 -15.35 17.31 8.66
C THR A 148 -16.58 16.86 7.87
N GLY A 149 -16.86 15.55 7.78
CA GLY A 149 -18.02 15.00 7.07
C GLY A 149 -17.96 15.10 5.54
N ARG A 150 -16.83 15.53 4.98
CA ARG A 150 -16.64 15.64 3.52
C ARG A 150 -16.32 14.30 2.84
N LEU A 151 -15.87 13.32 3.61
CA LEU A 151 -15.75 11.92 3.22
C LEU A 151 -16.40 11.03 4.27
N LYS A 152 -16.90 9.88 3.85
CA LYS A 152 -17.37 8.82 4.74
C LYS A 152 -16.39 7.65 4.66
N LEU A 153 -15.90 7.20 5.82
CA LEU A 153 -15.02 6.04 5.94
C LEU A 153 -15.87 4.78 6.13
N LEU A 154 -15.71 3.81 5.26
CA LEU A 154 -16.46 2.54 5.30
C LEU A 154 -15.66 1.36 5.83
N GLY A 155 -14.32 1.39 5.70
CA GLY A 155 -13.47 0.31 6.17
C GLY A 155 -12.00 0.62 6.03
N THR A 156 -11.16 -0.17 6.70
CA THR A 156 -9.70 -0.11 6.61
C THR A 156 -9.13 -1.32 5.88
N GLY A 157 -7.96 -1.15 5.25
CA GLY A 157 -7.43 -2.14 4.31
C GLY A 157 -6.65 -3.31 4.93
N GLY A 158 -6.37 -3.28 6.25
CA GLY A 158 -5.68 -4.39 6.93
C GLY A 158 -6.62 -5.48 7.42
N LEU A 159 -6.06 -6.57 7.95
CA LEU A 159 -6.84 -7.63 8.61
C LEU A 159 -7.19 -7.30 10.08
N LYS A 160 -6.57 -6.27 10.65
CA LYS A 160 -6.87 -5.76 11.98
C LYS A 160 -7.37 -4.33 11.89
N ARG A 161 -8.28 -3.95 12.80
CA ARG A 161 -8.74 -2.57 12.94
C ARG A 161 -7.59 -1.65 13.34
N VAL A 162 -7.68 -0.40 12.93
CA VAL A 162 -6.64 0.60 13.15
C VAL A 162 -6.96 1.42 14.38
N ALA A 163 -6.00 1.55 15.31
CA ALA A 163 -6.20 2.18 16.62
C ALA A 163 -6.72 3.63 16.56
N ILE A 164 -6.36 4.40 15.53
CA ILE A 164 -6.81 5.79 15.37
C ILE A 164 -8.29 5.91 14.94
N VAL A 165 -8.88 4.79 14.45
CA VAL A 165 -10.29 4.68 14.04
C VAL A 165 -10.87 3.32 14.49
N PRO A 166 -10.94 3.04 15.80
CA PRO A 166 -11.23 1.70 16.32
C PRO A 166 -12.64 1.21 16.00
N ASP A 167 -13.59 2.13 15.79
CA ASP A 167 -14.97 1.81 15.44
C ASP A 167 -15.15 1.44 13.96
N VAL A 168 -14.18 1.76 13.12
CA VAL A 168 -14.23 1.45 11.69
C VAL A 168 -13.78 0.00 11.46
N PRO A 169 -14.63 -0.86 10.87
CA PRO A 169 -14.26 -2.23 10.59
C PRO A 169 -13.17 -2.32 9.52
N THR A 170 -12.52 -3.47 9.40
CA THR A 170 -11.74 -3.78 8.19
C THR A 170 -12.68 -4.04 7.03
N ILE A 171 -12.21 -3.83 5.80
CA ILE A 171 -12.96 -4.17 4.57
C ILE A 171 -13.31 -5.67 4.56
N SER A 172 -12.41 -6.50 5.08
CA SER A 172 -12.61 -7.94 5.25
C SER A 172 -13.79 -8.25 6.17
N GLU A 173 -13.85 -7.63 7.37
CA GLU A 173 -14.96 -7.77 8.31
C GLU A 173 -16.28 -7.23 7.74
N ALA A 174 -16.21 -6.15 6.98
CA ALA A 174 -17.36 -5.38 6.51
C ALA A 174 -18.03 -5.92 5.25
N GLY A 175 -17.54 -7.01 4.65
CA GLY A 175 -18.25 -7.68 3.56
C GLY A 175 -17.42 -8.11 2.35
N VAL A 176 -16.10 -7.99 2.38
CA VAL A 176 -15.18 -8.55 1.37
C VAL A 176 -14.15 -9.44 2.07
N PRO A 177 -14.53 -10.66 2.47
CA PRO A 177 -13.68 -11.54 3.28
C PRO A 177 -12.32 -11.79 2.63
N GLY A 178 -11.25 -11.66 3.44
CA GLY A 178 -9.87 -11.87 2.98
C GLY A 178 -9.27 -10.67 2.23
N TYR A 179 -10.00 -9.56 2.06
CA TYR A 179 -9.39 -8.36 1.51
C TYR A 179 -8.29 -7.87 2.44
N GLU A 180 -7.10 -7.76 1.89
CA GLU A 180 -5.94 -7.23 2.58
C GLU A 180 -5.08 -6.40 1.63
N ALA A 181 -5.05 -5.10 1.87
CA ALA A 181 -4.19 -4.15 1.19
C ALA A 181 -3.76 -3.06 2.18
N PHE A 182 -2.50 -3.07 2.56
CA PHE A 182 -1.89 -2.08 3.45
C PHE A 182 -0.52 -1.67 2.91
N ASN A 183 -0.08 -0.49 3.25
CA ASN A 183 1.27 -0.06 2.92
C ASN A 183 2.24 -0.56 4.01
N TRP A 184 3.47 -0.83 3.61
CA TRP A 184 4.54 -1.22 4.52
C TRP A 184 5.86 -0.65 4.03
N TRP A 185 6.79 -0.49 4.96
CA TRP A 185 8.14 -0.02 4.67
C TRP A 185 9.16 -0.92 5.35
N GLY A 186 10.30 -1.10 4.69
CA GLY A 186 11.41 -1.86 5.26
C GLY A 186 12.73 -1.53 4.60
N VAL A 187 13.78 -2.00 5.23
CA VAL A 187 15.17 -1.82 4.80
C VAL A 187 15.68 -3.13 4.23
N VAL A 188 16.32 -3.04 3.07
CA VAL A 188 17.02 -4.14 2.43
C VAL A 188 18.45 -3.72 2.07
N ALA A 189 19.35 -4.67 1.94
CA ALA A 189 20.72 -4.48 1.48
C ALA A 189 20.97 -5.31 0.21
N PRO A 190 21.96 -4.98 -0.64
CA PRO A 190 22.37 -5.80 -1.78
C PRO A 190 22.71 -7.23 -1.35
N THR A 191 22.35 -8.23 -2.18
CA THR A 191 22.72 -9.62 -1.92
C THR A 191 24.24 -9.79 -1.88
N GLY A 192 24.72 -10.57 -0.91
CA GLY A 192 26.15 -10.72 -0.65
C GLY A 192 26.66 -9.84 0.51
N THR A 193 25.85 -8.91 1.03
CA THR A 193 26.21 -8.17 2.24
C THR A 193 26.47 -9.14 3.39
N PRO A 194 27.63 -9.05 4.09
CA PRO A 194 28.01 -9.99 5.12
C PRO A 194 26.96 -10.08 6.25
N ALA A 195 26.71 -11.29 6.74
CA ALA A 195 25.72 -11.54 7.79
C ALA A 195 26.00 -10.73 9.07
N ALA A 196 27.27 -10.54 9.44
CA ALA A 196 27.62 -9.70 10.60
C ALA A 196 27.14 -8.25 10.44
N VAL A 197 27.19 -7.70 9.22
CA VAL A 197 26.73 -6.34 8.92
C VAL A 197 25.21 -6.28 8.95
N THR A 198 24.50 -7.20 8.28
CA THR A 198 23.03 -7.21 8.26
C THR A 198 22.44 -7.48 9.63
N ASN A 199 23.06 -8.33 10.45
CA ASN A 199 22.63 -8.57 11.83
C ASN A 199 22.80 -7.33 12.72
N ARG A 200 23.91 -6.60 12.60
CA ARG A 200 24.12 -5.34 13.31
C ARG A 200 23.10 -4.30 12.87
N LEU A 201 22.89 -4.11 11.58
CA LEU A 201 21.87 -3.20 11.06
C LEU A 201 20.47 -3.55 11.58
N TYR A 202 20.11 -4.83 11.58
CA TYR A 202 18.84 -5.29 12.14
C TYR A 202 18.68 -4.89 13.61
N SER A 203 19.71 -5.15 14.43
CA SER A 203 19.68 -4.82 15.87
C SER A 203 19.54 -3.31 16.11
N GLU A 204 20.36 -2.50 15.45
CA GLU A 204 20.35 -1.04 15.62
C GLU A 204 19.05 -0.41 15.12
N ILE A 205 18.57 -0.81 13.94
CA ILE A 205 17.33 -0.26 13.38
C ILE A 205 16.12 -0.70 14.24
N THR A 206 16.10 -1.94 14.71
CA THR A 206 15.03 -2.44 15.60
C THR A 206 14.97 -1.63 16.90
N ALA A 207 16.12 -1.33 17.51
CA ALA A 207 16.19 -0.51 18.72
C ALA A 207 15.67 0.92 18.47
N ILE A 208 16.05 1.53 17.33
CA ILE A 208 15.55 2.86 16.93
C ILE A 208 14.05 2.85 16.73
N VAL A 209 13.52 1.90 15.97
CA VAL A 209 12.08 1.78 15.68
C VAL A 209 11.26 1.50 16.97
N ALA A 210 11.83 0.81 17.94
CA ALA A 210 11.20 0.57 19.24
C ALA A 210 11.23 1.78 20.19
N SER A 211 11.98 2.84 19.88
CA SER A 211 12.04 4.03 20.74
C SER A 211 10.70 4.77 20.80
N GLN A 212 10.38 5.37 21.95
CA GLN A 212 9.13 6.14 22.13
C GLN A 212 8.98 7.29 21.13
N GLU A 213 10.08 7.93 20.77
CA GLU A 213 10.09 9.02 19.80
C GLU A 213 9.61 8.55 18.43
N VAL A 214 10.17 7.45 17.92
CA VAL A 214 9.82 6.89 16.61
C VAL A 214 8.41 6.31 16.63
N GLN A 215 8.01 5.59 17.68
CA GLN A 215 6.64 5.10 17.85
C GLN A 215 5.62 6.24 17.81
N LYS A 216 5.88 7.33 18.53
CA LYS A 216 5.02 8.52 18.55
C LYS A 216 4.98 9.18 17.17
N TRP A 217 6.12 9.29 16.49
CA TRP A 217 6.18 9.87 15.16
C TRP A 217 5.36 9.06 14.16
N PHE A 218 5.51 7.73 14.11
CA PHE A 218 4.69 6.86 13.27
C PHE A 218 3.19 7.05 13.56
N ALA A 219 2.80 7.10 14.83
CA ALA A 219 1.40 7.28 15.22
C ALA A 219 0.83 8.64 14.74
N THR A 220 1.64 9.73 14.80
CA THR A 220 1.19 11.04 14.28
C THR A 220 1.03 11.05 12.78
N GLU A 221 1.82 10.25 12.07
CA GLU A 221 1.73 10.05 10.62
C GLU A 221 0.66 8.99 10.23
N GLY A 222 -0.12 8.48 11.21
CA GLY A 222 -1.15 7.46 11.00
C GLY A 222 -0.61 6.12 10.50
N ALA A 223 0.59 5.85 10.87
CA ALA A 223 1.28 4.61 10.64
C ALA A 223 1.56 3.90 11.96
N GLU A 224 1.92 2.66 11.90
CA GLU A 224 2.32 1.83 13.03
C GLU A 224 3.77 1.40 12.83
N ALA A 225 4.62 1.72 13.81
CA ALA A 225 5.99 1.23 13.83
C ALA A 225 5.97 -0.27 14.20
N VAL A 226 6.38 -1.11 13.28
CA VAL A 226 6.34 -2.57 13.40
C VAL A 226 7.67 -3.15 12.98
N ASN A 227 8.24 -3.99 13.83
CA ASN A 227 9.44 -4.75 13.51
C ASN A 227 9.06 -6.17 13.10
N LYS A 228 9.49 -6.58 11.89
CA LYS A 228 9.53 -8.00 11.49
C LYS A 228 10.97 -8.42 11.30
N THR A 229 11.23 -9.66 11.66
CA THR A 229 12.54 -10.28 11.41
C THR A 229 12.87 -10.30 9.92
N PRO A 230 14.15 -10.41 9.54
CA PRO A 230 14.55 -10.52 8.13
C PRO A 230 13.81 -11.64 7.39
N GLU A 231 13.59 -12.78 8.05
CA GLU A 231 12.89 -13.93 7.47
C GLU A 231 11.39 -13.66 7.26
N GLU A 232 10.71 -13.08 8.26
CA GLU A 232 9.30 -12.69 8.11
C GLU A 232 9.12 -11.62 7.03
N PHE A 233 10.07 -10.68 6.93
CA PHE A 233 10.03 -9.64 5.90
C PHE A 233 10.30 -10.22 4.51
N ARG A 234 11.21 -11.19 4.38
CA ARG A 234 11.42 -11.93 3.13
C ARG A 234 10.15 -12.63 2.65
N LYS A 235 9.46 -13.33 3.57
CA LYS A 235 8.20 -14.01 3.28
C LYS A 235 7.13 -13.03 2.84
N LEU A 236 7.02 -11.88 3.51
CA LEU A 236 6.09 -10.82 3.13
C LEU A 236 6.37 -10.31 1.71
N ILE A 237 7.60 -9.93 1.39
CA ILE A 237 7.98 -9.46 0.04
C ILE A 237 7.58 -10.48 -1.02
N ALA A 238 7.94 -11.76 -0.81
CA ALA A 238 7.64 -12.81 -1.79
C ALA A 238 6.13 -13.02 -1.99
N SER A 239 5.36 -13.06 -0.89
CA SER A 239 3.90 -13.23 -0.95
C SER A 239 3.21 -12.02 -1.59
N GLU A 240 3.66 -10.81 -1.31
CA GLU A 240 3.14 -9.59 -1.91
C GLU A 240 3.40 -9.53 -3.41
N ILE A 241 4.61 -9.90 -3.87
CA ILE A 241 4.92 -9.99 -5.31
C ILE A 241 3.95 -10.94 -6.02
N VAL A 242 3.70 -12.11 -5.45
CA VAL A 242 2.76 -13.09 -6.03
C VAL A 242 1.33 -12.55 -6.03
N LYS A 243 0.88 -11.97 -4.92
CA LYS A 243 -0.46 -11.39 -4.77
C LYS A 243 -0.71 -10.31 -5.82
N TRP A 244 0.18 -9.33 -5.88
CA TRP A 244 0.00 -8.20 -6.79
C TRP A 244 0.19 -8.56 -8.26
N GLY A 245 1.03 -9.56 -8.56
CA GLY A 245 1.12 -10.14 -9.89
C GLY A 245 -0.21 -10.73 -10.38
N LYS A 246 -0.94 -11.43 -9.50
CA LYS A 246 -2.29 -11.92 -9.80
C LYS A 246 -3.28 -10.77 -10.02
N VAL A 247 -3.28 -9.76 -9.15
CA VAL A 247 -4.18 -8.60 -9.27
C VAL A 247 -3.96 -7.88 -10.60
N VAL A 248 -2.71 -7.60 -10.98
CA VAL A 248 -2.37 -6.94 -12.25
C VAL A 248 -2.88 -7.74 -13.45
N LYS A 249 -2.70 -9.08 -13.42
CA LYS A 249 -3.16 -9.97 -14.48
C LYS A 249 -4.69 -10.01 -14.57
N GLU A 250 -5.40 -10.19 -13.44
CA GLU A 250 -6.85 -10.29 -13.39
C GLU A 250 -7.55 -8.95 -13.70
N ALA A 251 -6.92 -7.85 -13.32
CA ALA A 251 -7.40 -6.51 -13.66
C ALA A 251 -7.19 -6.13 -15.14
N GLY A 252 -6.41 -6.92 -15.88
CA GLY A 252 -6.06 -6.63 -17.28
C GLY A 252 -5.18 -5.39 -17.43
N ILE A 253 -4.41 -5.06 -16.37
CA ILE A 253 -3.50 -3.90 -16.39
C ILE A 253 -2.33 -4.23 -17.31
N LYS A 254 -2.16 -3.42 -18.36
CA LYS A 254 -1.03 -3.58 -19.28
C LYS A 254 0.25 -3.13 -18.60
N ALA A 255 1.22 -4.03 -18.56
CA ALA A 255 2.57 -3.70 -18.14
C ALA A 255 3.23 -2.77 -19.18
N GLU A 256 3.99 -1.78 -18.74
CA GLU A 256 4.86 -0.98 -19.58
C GLU A 256 6.21 -1.71 -19.67
N PHE A 257 6.46 -2.36 -20.82
CA PHE A 257 7.72 -3.06 -21.10
C PHE A 257 8.66 -2.20 -21.95
#